data_aece9a7141e9af394c84154f0770b66a
#
_entry.id   aece9a7141e9af394c84154f0770b66a
#
_cell.length_a   1.000
_cell.length_b   1.000
_cell.length_c   1.000
_cell.angle_alpha   90.00
_cell.angle_beta   90.00
_cell.angle_gamma   90.00
#
_symmetry.space_group_name_H-M   'P 1'
#
loop_
_entity.id
_entity.type
_entity.pdbx_description
1 polymer ?
#
loop_
_entity_poly.entity_id
_entity_poly.type
_entity_poly.pdbx_seq_one_letter_code
_entity_poly.pdbx_strand_id
1 'polypeptide(L)'
;AVQNKLGVIVGLRLENKAMTTNATVKNYGMEILGQGGERISGVWTGGVKTKVHTAGLTIPLMATYKLNNRWNIKAGPYFSYILSREFSGHVYDGYLREDNPTGPKVEFTDNKVATYDFSNDLRHFQWGLQAGAGWRAFKHLNIYADLTWGLNNIFKNDFHTITFAMYPIYLNIGFGYAF
;
A
#
# COMPACT_ATOMS: atom_id res chain seq x y z
N ALA A 1 -35.82 9.93 -17.78
CA ALA A 1 -35.62 9.79 -16.34
C ALA A 1 -34.23 9.23 -15.95
N VAL A 2 -33.33 8.94 -16.90
CA VAL A 2 -31.96 8.46 -16.62
C VAL A 2 -31.02 9.61 -16.24
N GLN A 3 -31.26 10.81 -16.75
CA GLN A 3 -30.39 11.98 -16.57
C GLN A 3 -30.21 12.44 -15.10
N ASN A 4 -31.19 12.19 -14.23
CA ASN A 4 -31.11 12.59 -12.82
C ASN A 4 -30.42 11.53 -11.90
N LYS A 5 -29.96 10.41 -12.45
CA LYS A 5 -29.33 9.33 -11.70
C LYS A 5 -27.82 9.29 -11.84
N LEU A 6 -27.28 9.88 -12.89
CA LEU A 6 -25.86 9.94 -13.18
C LEU A 6 -25.25 11.25 -12.67
N GLY A 7 -24.03 11.18 -12.18
CA GLY A 7 -23.23 12.32 -11.75
C GLY A 7 -21.75 12.03 -11.85
N VAL A 8 -20.93 13.06 -11.64
CA VAL A 8 -19.47 12.96 -11.59
C VAL A 8 -19.02 13.55 -10.26
N ILE A 9 -18.04 12.88 -9.64
CA ILE A 9 -17.37 13.35 -8.43
C ILE A 9 -15.91 13.58 -8.79
N VAL A 10 -15.42 14.77 -8.53
CA VAL A 10 -14.01 15.15 -8.54
C VAL A 10 -13.72 15.67 -7.15
N GLY A 11 -12.62 15.22 -6.57
CA GLY A 11 -12.24 15.62 -5.23
C GLY A 11 -10.75 15.76 -5.06
N LEU A 12 -10.34 16.34 -3.94
CA LEU A 12 -8.97 16.35 -3.46
C LEU A 12 -8.99 15.77 -2.05
N ARG A 13 -8.17 14.75 -1.81
CA ARG A 13 -8.07 14.08 -0.52
C ARG A 13 -6.63 14.09 -0.02
N LEU A 14 -6.45 14.41 1.24
CA LEU A 14 -5.24 14.10 1.99
C LEU A 14 -5.41 12.69 2.55
N GLU A 15 -4.52 11.80 2.20
CA GLU A 15 -4.57 10.42 2.65
C GLU A 15 -3.30 10.07 3.40
N ASN A 16 -3.48 9.36 4.51
CA ASN A 16 -2.42 8.80 5.33
C ASN A 16 -2.72 7.30 5.46
N LYS A 17 -1.81 6.46 4.95
CA LYS A 17 -1.98 5.02 4.89
C LYS A 17 -0.81 4.36 5.60
N ALA A 18 -1.10 3.50 6.55
CA ALA A 18 -0.10 2.75 7.30
C ALA A 18 -0.46 1.28 7.33
N MET A 19 0.55 0.44 7.22
CA MET A 19 0.43 -1.01 7.34
C MET A 19 1.66 -1.56 8.07
N THR A 20 1.42 -2.51 8.97
CA THR A 20 2.49 -3.31 9.56
C THR A 20 2.19 -4.77 9.27
N THR A 21 3.17 -5.49 8.76
CA THR A 21 3.05 -6.92 8.53
C THR A 21 4.16 -7.66 9.23
N ASN A 22 3.84 -8.88 9.67
CA ASN A 22 4.78 -9.82 10.26
C ASN A 22 4.59 -11.15 9.53
N ALA A 23 5.62 -11.62 8.87
CA ALA A 23 5.57 -12.81 8.03
C ALA A 23 6.82 -13.65 8.19
N THR A 24 6.70 -14.95 7.94
CA THR A 24 7.85 -15.83 7.75
C THR A 24 8.00 -16.10 6.26
N VAL A 25 9.17 -15.84 5.71
CA VAL A 25 9.47 -16.00 4.29
C VAL A 25 10.55 -17.04 4.09
N LYS A 26 10.58 -17.63 2.90
CA LYS A 26 11.58 -18.61 2.49
C LYS A 26 12.13 -18.23 1.12
N ASN A 27 13.46 -18.17 1.03
CA ASN A 27 14.18 -17.80 -0.19
C ASN A 27 13.75 -16.45 -0.78
N TYR A 28 13.64 -15.44 0.08
CA TYR A 28 13.20 -14.09 -0.28
C TYR A 28 14.42 -13.22 -0.59
N GLY A 29 14.52 -12.73 -1.83
CA GLY A 29 15.59 -11.77 -2.21
C GLY A 29 15.42 -10.45 -1.46
N MET A 30 16.46 -10.03 -0.74
CA MET A 30 16.46 -8.75 -0.03
C MET A 30 17.89 -8.25 0.21
N GLU A 31 17.94 -6.95 0.54
CA GLU A 31 19.13 -6.30 1.04
C GLU A 31 18.89 -5.91 2.50
N ILE A 32 19.83 -6.25 3.37
CA ILE A 32 19.77 -5.91 4.79
C ILE A 32 20.98 -5.05 5.18
N LEU A 33 20.80 -4.28 6.23
CA LEU A 33 21.88 -3.52 6.87
C LEU A 33 22.38 -4.32 8.07
N GLY A 34 23.64 -4.71 8.05
CA GLY A 34 24.31 -5.33 9.18
C GLY A 34 24.55 -4.35 10.33
N GLN A 35 25.01 -4.85 11.47
CA GLN A 35 25.24 -4.04 12.67
C GLN A 35 26.34 -2.97 12.50
N GLY A 36 27.24 -3.15 11.54
CA GLY A 36 28.27 -2.17 11.16
C GLY A 36 27.84 -1.17 10.10
N GLY A 37 26.59 -1.25 9.61
CA GLY A 37 26.07 -0.40 8.54
C GLY A 37 26.41 -0.89 7.13
N GLU A 38 27.05 -2.06 7.01
CA GLU A 38 27.32 -2.72 5.73
C GLU A 38 26.00 -3.20 5.09
N ARG A 39 25.90 -3.06 3.77
CA ARG A 39 24.78 -3.59 2.99
C ARG A 39 25.10 -4.99 2.50
N ILE A 40 24.27 -5.93 2.84
CA ILE A 40 24.41 -7.33 2.44
C ILE A 40 23.18 -7.72 1.63
N SER A 41 23.38 -8.01 0.35
CA SER A 41 22.34 -8.51 -0.55
C SER A 41 22.37 -10.03 -0.57
N GLY A 42 21.18 -10.64 -0.64
CA GLY A 42 21.13 -12.09 -0.68
C GLY A 42 19.71 -12.63 -0.58
N VAL A 43 19.62 -13.89 -0.17
CA VAL A 43 18.36 -14.63 -0.07
C VAL A 43 18.08 -14.93 1.40
N TRP A 44 16.99 -14.35 1.90
CA TRP A 44 16.55 -14.48 3.29
C TRP A 44 15.57 -15.64 3.47
N THR A 45 15.73 -16.35 4.57
CA THR A 45 14.76 -17.32 5.09
C THR A 45 14.60 -17.09 6.59
N GLY A 46 13.38 -16.75 7.04
CA GLY A 46 13.10 -16.43 8.44
C GLY A 46 11.99 -15.43 8.62
N GLY A 47 11.90 -14.82 9.78
CA GLY A 47 10.92 -13.80 10.13
C GLY A 47 11.25 -12.45 9.48
N VAL A 48 10.20 -11.76 9.02
CA VAL A 48 10.28 -10.41 8.43
C VAL A 48 9.17 -9.57 9.03
N LYS A 49 9.53 -8.44 9.61
CA LYS A 49 8.56 -7.43 10.05
C LYS A 49 8.73 -6.17 9.20
N THR A 50 7.69 -5.82 8.47
CA THR A 50 7.67 -4.68 7.56
C THR A 50 6.70 -3.62 8.06
N LYS A 51 7.10 -2.38 8.00
CA LYS A 51 6.29 -1.21 8.25
C LYS A 51 6.25 -0.36 6.99
N VAL A 52 5.05 -0.11 6.51
CA VAL A 52 4.82 0.75 5.35
C VAL A 52 3.96 1.92 5.80
N HIS A 53 4.39 3.12 5.46
CA HIS A 53 3.63 4.33 5.70
C HIS A 53 3.75 5.24 4.48
N THR A 54 2.60 5.74 4.02
CA THR A 54 2.55 6.71 2.93
C THR A 54 1.55 7.81 3.25
N ALA A 55 1.92 9.04 2.99
CA ALA A 55 1.01 10.18 3.07
C ALA A 55 1.10 11.00 1.78
N GLY A 56 -0.04 11.45 1.28
CA GLY A 56 -0.08 12.17 0.01
C GLY A 56 -1.42 12.76 -0.35
N LEU A 57 -1.47 13.32 -1.55
CA LEU A 57 -2.64 13.91 -2.17
C LEU A 57 -3.23 12.94 -3.18
N THR A 58 -4.53 12.68 -3.11
CA THR A 58 -5.27 11.83 -4.04
C THR A 58 -6.40 12.61 -4.71
N ILE A 59 -6.46 12.52 -6.02
CA ILE A 59 -7.52 13.09 -6.86
C ILE A 59 -8.36 11.91 -7.41
N PRO A 60 -9.53 11.61 -6.83
CA PRO A 60 -10.49 10.69 -7.43
C PRO A 60 -11.29 11.40 -8.53
N LEU A 61 -11.51 10.68 -9.63
CA LEU A 61 -12.37 11.10 -10.73
C LEU A 61 -13.41 9.99 -10.97
N MET A 62 -14.61 10.13 -10.41
CA MET A 62 -15.55 9.02 -10.33
C MET A 62 -16.89 9.37 -10.96
N ALA A 63 -17.40 8.45 -11.76
CA ALA A 63 -18.81 8.44 -12.13
C ALA A 63 -19.64 7.90 -10.96
N THR A 64 -20.81 8.47 -10.72
CA THR A 64 -21.73 8.02 -9.68
C THR A 64 -23.10 7.73 -10.29
N TYR A 65 -23.74 6.69 -9.79
CA TYR A 65 -25.08 6.31 -10.20
C TYR A 65 -25.98 6.08 -8.99
N LYS A 66 -27.08 6.81 -8.93
CA LYS A 66 -28.11 6.65 -7.88
C LYS A 66 -28.99 5.44 -8.21
N LEU A 67 -28.87 4.37 -7.46
CA LEU A 67 -29.72 3.19 -7.56
C LEU A 67 -31.16 3.54 -7.12
N ASN A 68 -31.26 4.21 -5.98
CA ASN A 68 -32.51 4.71 -5.41
C ASN A 68 -32.25 5.92 -4.50
N ASN A 69 -33.24 6.35 -3.73
CA ASN A 69 -33.11 7.51 -2.82
C ASN A 69 -32.16 7.29 -1.64
N ARG A 70 -31.74 6.05 -1.38
CA ARG A 70 -30.85 5.69 -0.27
C ARG A 70 -29.50 5.18 -0.71
N TRP A 71 -29.39 4.58 -1.90
CA TRP A 71 -28.17 3.94 -2.37
C TRP A 71 -27.61 4.61 -3.62
N ASN A 72 -26.33 4.83 -3.62
CA ASN A 72 -25.56 5.22 -4.80
C ASN A 72 -24.31 4.31 -4.90
N ILE A 73 -23.89 4.11 -6.13
CA ILE A 73 -22.62 3.47 -6.46
C ILE A 73 -21.75 4.47 -7.20
N LYS A 74 -20.46 4.29 -7.10
CA LYS A 74 -19.48 5.15 -7.76
C LYS A 74 -18.28 4.33 -8.18
N ALA A 75 -17.70 4.67 -9.32
CA ALA A 75 -16.47 4.05 -9.81
C ALA A 75 -15.72 5.00 -10.73
N GLY A 76 -14.40 4.85 -10.78
CA GLY A 76 -13.55 5.63 -11.67
C GLY A 76 -12.08 5.53 -11.31
N PRO A 77 -11.21 6.19 -12.07
CA PRO A 77 -9.78 6.27 -11.78
C PRO A 77 -9.50 7.21 -10.61
N TYR A 78 -8.34 6.97 -9.99
CA TYR A 78 -7.73 7.91 -9.05
C TYR A 78 -6.26 8.11 -9.39
N PHE A 79 -5.74 9.25 -9.00
CA PHE A 79 -4.36 9.65 -9.14
C PHE A 79 -3.86 10.16 -7.79
N SER A 80 -2.73 9.62 -7.32
CA SER A 80 -2.15 10.00 -6.03
C SER A 80 -0.71 10.44 -6.20
N TYR A 81 -0.35 11.55 -5.56
CA TYR A 81 1.02 11.97 -5.40
C TYR A 81 1.44 11.82 -3.94
N ILE A 82 2.43 10.93 -3.73
CA ILE A 82 2.91 10.55 -2.40
C ILE A 82 3.99 11.54 -1.97
N LEU A 83 3.73 12.27 -0.90
CA LEU A 83 4.61 13.29 -0.32
C LEU A 83 5.57 12.66 0.68
N SER A 84 5.07 11.78 1.55
CA SER A 84 5.86 11.06 2.54
C SER A 84 5.77 9.56 2.30
N ARG A 85 6.91 8.88 2.36
CA ARG A 85 7.06 7.46 2.04
C ARG A 85 7.94 6.79 3.06
N GLU A 86 7.52 5.67 3.59
CA GLU A 86 8.32 4.81 4.45
C GLU A 86 8.04 3.35 4.05
N PHE A 87 9.09 2.60 3.83
CA PHE A 87 9.09 1.15 3.68
C PHE A 87 10.33 0.61 4.38
N SER A 88 10.16 0.28 5.64
CA SER A 88 11.25 -0.12 6.52
C SER A 88 10.89 -1.36 7.31
N GLY A 89 11.86 -2.01 7.90
CA GLY A 89 11.62 -3.14 8.75
C GLY A 89 12.88 -3.80 9.27
N HIS A 90 12.68 -5.01 9.76
CA HIS A 90 13.77 -5.84 10.24
C HIS A 90 13.48 -7.32 9.98
N VAL A 91 14.55 -8.08 9.86
CA VAL A 91 14.56 -9.53 9.78
C VAL A 91 15.02 -10.12 11.08
N TYR A 92 14.50 -11.29 11.46
CA TYR A 92 14.78 -11.97 12.72
C TYR A 92 14.56 -13.48 12.59
N ASP A 93 15.16 -14.24 13.51
CA ASP A 93 15.00 -15.70 13.60
C ASP A 93 15.14 -16.42 12.26
N GLY A 94 16.29 -16.26 11.62
CA GLY A 94 16.51 -16.82 10.31
C GLY A 94 17.96 -16.73 9.85
N TYR A 95 18.15 -16.83 8.54
CA TYR A 95 19.46 -16.70 7.92
C TYR A 95 19.39 -16.03 6.55
N LEU A 96 20.43 -15.29 6.22
CA LEU A 96 20.70 -14.78 4.88
C LEU A 96 21.74 -15.67 4.20
N ARG A 97 21.53 -16.00 2.95
CA ARG A 97 22.55 -16.51 2.05
C ARG A 97 22.99 -15.41 1.12
N GLU A 98 24.27 -15.10 1.14
CA GLU A 98 24.84 -14.02 0.34
C GLU A 98 24.79 -14.37 -1.15
N ASP A 99 24.49 -13.38 -1.97
CA ASP A 99 24.42 -13.41 -3.45
C ASP A 99 23.42 -14.39 -4.04
N ASN A 100 23.35 -15.62 -3.57
CA ASN A 100 22.51 -16.67 -4.18
C ASN A 100 22.03 -17.71 -3.12
N PRO A 101 21.05 -18.59 -3.46
CA PRO A 101 20.49 -19.56 -2.52
C PRO A 101 21.47 -20.60 -1.96
N THR A 102 22.66 -20.71 -2.50
CA THR A 102 23.72 -21.65 -2.08
C THR A 102 24.95 -20.93 -1.51
N GLY A 103 24.93 -19.60 -1.46
CA GLY A 103 26.03 -18.77 -0.93
C GLY A 103 26.29 -18.94 0.55
N PRO A 104 27.33 -18.25 1.07
CA PRO A 104 27.65 -18.23 2.50
C PRO A 104 26.43 -17.91 3.35
N LYS A 105 26.30 -18.57 4.48
CA LYS A 105 25.15 -18.44 5.38
C LYS A 105 25.50 -17.53 6.55
N VAL A 106 24.76 -16.46 6.72
CA VAL A 106 24.80 -15.57 7.89
C VAL A 106 23.57 -15.83 8.74
N GLU A 107 23.73 -16.30 9.96
CA GLU A 107 22.63 -16.63 10.87
C GLU A 107 22.25 -15.46 11.77
N PHE A 108 20.95 -15.29 11.97
CA PHE A 108 20.32 -14.30 12.85
C PHE A 108 19.45 -15.04 13.85
N THR A 109 20.08 -15.46 14.95
CA THR A 109 19.48 -16.16 16.09
C THR A 109 19.72 -15.33 17.36
N ASP A 110 19.04 -15.64 18.44
CA ASP A 110 19.28 -15.05 19.77
C ASP A 110 19.15 -13.51 19.82
N ASN A 111 18.02 -12.99 19.31
CA ASN A 111 17.73 -11.54 19.25
C ASN A 111 18.62 -10.73 18.29
N LYS A 112 19.43 -11.36 17.46
CA LYS A 112 20.09 -10.66 16.37
C LYS A 112 19.06 -10.28 15.30
N VAL A 113 19.00 -9.01 15.00
CA VAL A 113 18.14 -8.45 13.96
C VAL A 113 18.99 -7.66 12.97
N ALA A 114 18.60 -7.68 11.71
CA ALA A 114 19.13 -6.74 10.73
C ALA A 114 17.98 -5.92 10.19
N THR A 115 18.23 -4.66 9.89
CA THR A 115 17.22 -3.73 9.39
C THR A 115 17.31 -3.58 7.89
N TYR A 116 16.24 -3.10 7.29
CA TYR A 116 16.21 -2.68 5.89
C TYR A 116 15.34 -1.43 5.73
N ASP A 117 15.67 -0.62 4.73
CA ASP A 117 14.93 0.60 4.42
C ASP A 117 14.93 0.80 2.89
N PHE A 118 13.75 0.70 2.29
CA PHE A 118 13.49 0.92 0.87
C PHE A 118 12.57 2.13 0.64
N SER A 119 12.51 3.04 1.60
CA SER A 119 11.64 4.24 1.54
C SER A 119 11.94 5.10 0.31
N ASN A 120 13.21 5.22 -0.07
CA ASN A 120 13.65 5.97 -1.23
C ASN A 120 13.30 5.32 -2.57
N ASP A 121 13.02 4.02 -2.56
CA ASP A 121 12.71 3.23 -3.75
C ASP A 121 11.20 3.17 -4.06
N LEU A 122 10.38 3.71 -3.18
CA LEU A 122 8.94 3.88 -3.44
C LEU A 122 8.70 4.98 -4.48
N ARG A 123 7.66 4.78 -5.31
CA ARG A 123 7.20 5.78 -6.28
C ARG A 123 6.49 6.93 -5.59
N HIS A 124 6.64 8.12 -6.14
CA HIS A 124 5.84 9.29 -5.78
C HIS A 124 4.44 9.27 -6.40
N PHE A 125 4.32 8.69 -7.59
CA PHE A 125 3.06 8.68 -8.33
C PHE A 125 2.43 7.29 -8.33
N GLN A 126 1.19 7.24 -7.87
CA GLN A 126 0.35 6.05 -7.88
C GLN A 126 -0.97 6.35 -8.58
N TRP A 127 -1.49 5.38 -9.30
CA TRP A 127 -2.77 5.48 -9.96
C TRP A 127 -3.48 4.14 -9.99
N GLY A 128 -4.79 4.17 -10.18
CA GLY A 128 -5.55 2.93 -10.22
C GLY A 128 -7.05 3.20 -10.36
N LEU A 129 -7.83 2.22 -9.95
CA LEU A 129 -9.27 2.27 -9.95
C LEU A 129 -9.82 2.33 -8.53
N GLN A 130 -10.94 3.02 -8.40
CA GLN A 130 -11.70 3.07 -7.16
C GLN A 130 -13.16 2.74 -7.47
N ALA A 131 -13.77 1.91 -6.65
CA ALA A 131 -15.19 1.61 -6.71
C ALA A 131 -15.78 1.65 -5.31
N GLY A 132 -17.01 2.12 -5.18
CA GLY A 132 -17.62 2.22 -3.87
C GLY A 132 -19.12 2.36 -3.91
N ALA A 133 -19.70 2.30 -2.72
CA ALA A 133 -21.12 2.51 -2.49
C ALA A 133 -21.33 3.48 -1.34
N GLY A 134 -22.40 4.24 -1.45
CA GLY A 134 -22.88 5.12 -0.40
C GLY A 134 -24.31 4.77 -0.03
N TRP A 135 -24.60 4.78 1.24
CA TRP A 135 -25.91 4.54 1.80
C TRP A 135 -26.35 5.72 2.68
N ARG A 136 -27.48 6.32 2.32
CA ARG A 136 -28.13 7.31 3.17
C ARG A 136 -28.89 6.58 4.28
N ALA A 137 -28.22 6.41 5.43
CA ALA A 137 -28.81 5.73 6.58
C ALA A 137 -29.96 6.54 7.21
N PHE A 138 -29.75 7.88 7.32
CA PHE A 138 -30.75 8.82 7.85
C PHE A 138 -30.79 10.08 6.99
N LYS A 139 -31.71 11.02 7.30
CA LYS A 139 -31.91 12.27 6.55
C LYS A 139 -30.61 13.03 6.29
N HIS A 140 -29.72 13.04 7.25
CA HIS A 140 -28.47 13.80 7.24
C HIS A 140 -27.20 12.91 7.32
N LEU A 141 -27.32 11.59 7.51
CA LEU A 141 -26.19 10.68 7.67
C LEU A 141 -26.01 9.80 6.44
N ASN A 142 -24.87 9.91 5.82
CA ASN A 142 -24.43 9.02 4.75
C ASN A 142 -23.26 8.15 5.26
N ILE A 143 -23.34 6.85 4.97
CA ILE A 143 -22.26 5.89 5.20
C ILE A 143 -21.72 5.49 3.84
N TYR A 144 -20.42 5.38 3.69
CA TYR A 144 -19.81 4.96 2.43
C TYR A 144 -18.68 3.95 2.66
N ALA A 145 -18.49 3.10 1.67
CA ALA A 145 -17.38 2.17 1.58
C ALA A 145 -16.78 2.25 0.18
N ASP A 146 -15.47 2.44 0.10
CA ASP A 146 -14.71 2.60 -1.14
C ASP A 146 -13.55 1.62 -1.16
N LEU A 147 -13.48 0.76 -2.16
CA LEU A 147 -12.34 -0.07 -2.48
C LEU A 147 -11.45 0.67 -3.47
N THR A 148 -10.20 0.83 -3.12
CA THR A 148 -9.16 1.44 -3.97
C THR A 148 -8.16 0.38 -4.37
N TRP A 149 -7.92 0.22 -5.66
CA TRP A 149 -6.98 -0.73 -6.23
C TRP A 149 -5.94 0.00 -7.09
N GLY A 150 -4.69 0.03 -6.62
CA GLY A 150 -3.55 0.55 -7.39
C GLY A 150 -3.17 -0.40 -8.51
N LEU A 151 -2.90 0.16 -9.68
CA LEU A 151 -2.55 -0.59 -10.89
C LEU A 151 -1.07 -0.48 -11.27
N ASN A 152 -0.31 0.35 -10.57
CA ASN A 152 1.15 0.40 -10.71
C ASN A 152 1.86 -0.13 -9.46
N ASN A 153 3.04 -0.73 -9.68
CA ASN A 153 3.91 -1.18 -8.60
C ASN A 153 4.26 0.01 -7.68
N ILE A 154 4.28 -0.22 -6.37
CA ILE A 154 4.68 0.79 -5.38
C ILE A 154 6.15 1.17 -5.48
N PHE A 155 7.00 0.28 -5.99
CA PHE A 155 8.43 0.51 -6.19
C PHE A 155 8.74 1.14 -7.55
N LYS A 156 9.86 1.85 -7.63
CA LYS A 156 10.42 2.38 -8.87
C LYS A 156 10.86 1.24 -9.80
N ASN A 157 10.99 1.54 -11.11
CA ASN A 157 11.34 0.54 -12.11
C ASN A 157 12.78 0.03 -12.00
N ASP A 158 13.68 0.84 -11.44
CA ASP A 158 15.09 0.55 -11.20
C ASP A 158 15.36 -0.20 -9.90
N PHE A 159 14.33 -0.43 -9.09
CA PHE A 159 14.44 -1.21 -7.87
C PHE A 159 14.22 -2.71 -8.14
N HIS A 160 15.26 -3.51 -7.93
CA HIS A 160 15.27 -4.94 -8.24
C HIS A 160 15.49 -5.85 -7.00
N THR A 161 15.71 -5.27 -5.84
CA THR A 161 15.96 -6.03 -4.61
C THR A 161 14.76 -6.91 -4.22
N ILE A 162 13.54 -6.38 -4.38
CA ILE A 162 12.32 -7.17 -4.24
C ILE A 162 11.86 -7.57 -5.65
N THR A 163 11.84 -8.87 -5.91
CA THR A 163 11.66 -9.44 -7.25
C THR A 163 10.21 -9.52 -7.73
N PHE A 164 9.24 -9.16 -6.90
CA PHE A 164 7.82 -9.16 -7.25
C PHE A 164 7.18 -7.78 -7.12
N ALA A 165 6.17 -7.52 -7.95
CA ALA A 165 5.43 -6.27 -7.92
C ALA A 165 4.44 -6.25 -6.74
N MET A 166 4.35 -5.12 -6.07
CA MET A 166 3.37 -4.86 -5.02
C MET A 166 2.37 -3.80 -5.47
N TYR A 167 1.09 -4.10 -5.31
CA TYR A 167 -0.01 -3.21 -5.67
C TYR A 167 -0.79 -2.80 -4.43
N PRO A 168 -1.03 -1.50 -4.19
CA PRO A 168 -1.76 -1.06 -3.01
C PRO A 168 -3.26 -1.34 -3.18
N ILE A 169 -3.86 -2.03 -2.22
CA ILE A 169 -5.30 -2.27 -2.15
C ILE A 169 -5.79 -1.80 -0.79
N TYR A 170 -6.79 -0.91 -0.78
CA TYR A 170 -7.34 -0.34 0.45
C TYR A 170 -8.86 -0.35 0.44
N LEU A 171 -9.44 -0.67 1.58
CA LEU A 171 -10.87 -0.47 1.85
C LEU A 171 -11.01 0.73 2.80
N ASN A 172 -11.74 1.75 2.36
CA ASN A 172 -12.06 2.92 3.16
C ASN A 172 -13.54 2.88 3.53
N ILE A 173 -13.83 2.99 4.81
CA ILE A 173 -15.19 3.10 5.33
C ILE A 173 -15.29 4.43 6.06
N GLY A 174 -16.36 5.17 5.82
CA GLY A 174 -16.54 6.45 6.44
C GLY A 174 -18.00 6.88 6.49
N PHE A 175 -18.24 8.00 7.13
CA PHE A 175 -19.53 8.64 7.19
C PHE A 175 -19.41 10.13 6.87
N GLY A 176 -20.49 10.70 6.35
CA GLY A 176 -20.60 12.10 6.03
C GLY A 176 -21.93 12.66 6.46
N TYR A 177 -21.94 13.91 6.88
CA TYR A 177 -23.15 14.64 7.22
C TYR A 177 -23.57 15.50 6.03
N ALA A 178 -24.84 15.39 5.63
CA ALA A 178 -25.45 16.24 4.60
C ALA A 178 -26.36 17.27 5.26
N PHE A 179 -26.10 18.54 5.02
CA PHE A 179 -26.86 19.66 5.51
C PHE A 179 -28.18 19.82 4.76
#